data_e341d587c42aa0bb2d2a11d70d4ccbe3
#
_entry.id   e341d587c42aa0bb2d2a11d70d4ccbe3
#
_cell.length_a   1.000
_cell.length_b   1.000
_cell.length_c   1.000
_cell.angle_alpha   90.00
_cell.angle_beta   90.00
_cell.angle_gamma   90.00
#
_symmetry.space_group_name_H-M   'P 1'
#
loop_
_entity.id
_entity.type
_entity.pdbx_description
1 polymer ?
#
loop_
_entity_poly.entity_id
_entity_poly.type
_entity_poly.pdbx_seq_one_letter_code
_entity_poly.pdbx_strand_id
1 'polypeptide(L)'
;MSLEQPAILIEGLRKVYGRGDTAVEALKDVHLRVAPGEVVGLIGPSGSGKSTLLKCLGAVIEPTAGRMVLGGQTIFDGAAGGWQIPDLRALRRDRIGFIFQAPYLIPFLDVTDNVALLPMLAGQPNRDARSRARELLAALDVAHRAAAQPSELSGGEQQRVSIARALANHPPVVLADEPTAPLDSERALGVVRMLNRMAEQYRSAIIVVTHDEKI
;
A
#
# COMPACT_ATOMS: atom_id res chain seq x y z
N MET A 1 -18.63 4.27 -23.66
CA MET A 1 -17.97 4.41 -22.34
C MET A 1 -16.57 3.85 -22.48
N SER A 2 -15.56 4.69 -22.45
CA SER A 2 -14.16 4.21 -22.41
C SER A 2 -13.97 3.46 -21.09
N LEU A 3 -13.66 2.18 -21.14
CA LEU A 3 -13.34 1.40 -19.95
C LEU A 3 -12.04 1.97 -19.36
N GLU A 4 -12.15 2.64 -18.24
CA GLU A 4 -10.98 3.19 -17.54
C GLU A 4 -9.99 2.06 -17.26
N GLN A 5 -8.70 2.30 -17.52
CA GLN A 5 -7.65 1.29 -17.27
C GLN A 5 -7.57 0.99 -15.78
N PRO A 6 -7.53 -0.28 -15.36
CA PRO A 6 -7.43 -0.62 -13.95
C PRO A 6 -6.11 -0.13 -13.37
N ALA A 7 -6.14 0.33 -12.12
CA ALA A 7 -4.93 0.63 -11.38
C ALA A 7 -4.19 -0.65 -10.98
N ILE A 8 -4.93 -1.74 -10.73
CA ILE A 8 -4.38 -3.08 -10.50
C ILE A 8 -5.08 -4.06 -11.43
N LEU A 9 -4.29 -4.84 -12.16
CA LEU A 9 -4.76 -6.00 -12.91
C LEU A 9 -3.84 -7.19 -12.64
N ILE A 10 -4.43 -8.29 -12.20
CA ILE A 10 -3.77 -9.58 -11.96
C ILE A 10 -4.46 -10.62 -12.81
N GLU A 11 -3.67 -11.40 -13.54
CA GLU A 11 -4.16 -12.47 -14.42
C GLU A 11 -3.37 -13.74 -14.16
N GLY A 12 -4.05 -14.78 -13.69
CA GLY A 12 -3.49 -16.11 -13.48
C GLY A 12 -2.29 -16.15 -12.51
N LEU A 13 -2.27 -15.30 -11.48
CA LEU A 13 -1.11 -15.18 -10.60
C LEU A 13 -0.95 -16.41 -9.72
N ARG A 14 0.23 -16.98 -9.73
CA ARG A 14 0.61 -18.15 -8.94
C ARG A 14 1.85 -17.86 -8.12
N LYS A 15 1.90 -18.42 -6.91
CA LYS A 15 3.11 -18.44 -6.07
C LYS A 15 3.27 -19.80 -5.40
N VAL A 16 4.37 -20.45 -5.72
CA VAL A 16 4.80 -21.70 -5.10
C VAL A 16 6.06 -21.44 -4.29
N TYR A 17 6.07 -21.89 -3.05
CA TYR A 17 7.24 -21.93 -2.19
C TYR A 17 7.78 -23.37 -2.13
N GLY A 18 9.09 -23.52 -1.96
CA GLY A 18 9.73 -24.84 -1.92
C GLY A 18 9.86 -25.50 -3.31
N ARG A 19 10.28 -26.77 -3.33
CA ARG A 19 10.45 -27.58 -4.53
C ARG A 19 10.12 -29.05 -4.23
N GLY A 20 9.74 -29.82 -5.25
CA GLY A 20 9.40 -31.24 -5.12
C GLY A 20 8.31 -31.46 -4.07
N ASP A 21 8.49 -32.44 -3.19
CA ASP A 21 7.50 -32.84 -2.18
C ASP A 21 7.24 -31.81 -1.08
N THR A 22 8.10 -30.79 -0.96
CA THR A 22 7.91 -29.68 -0.02
C THR A 22 7.27 -28.44 -0.65
N ALA A 23 6.82 -28.53 -1.89
CA ALA A 23 6.20 -27.43 -2.60
C ALA A 23 4.84 -27.07 -1.99
N VAL A 24 4.66 -25.78 -1.64
CA VAL A 24 3.40 -25.22 -1.14
C VAL A 24 2.93 -24.16 -2.10
N GLU A 25 1.78 -24.38 -2.72
CA GLU A 25 1.16 -23.37 -3.59
C GLU A 25 0.34 -22.40 -2.76
N ALA A 26 0.91 -21.22 -2.49
CA ALA A 26 0.32 -20.19 -1.67
C ALA A 26 -0.65 -19.29 -2.44
N LEU A 27 -0.46 -19.12 -3.76
CA LEU A 27 -1.39 -18.46 -4.67
C LEU A 27 -1.70 -19.40 -5.82
N LYS A 28 -3.01 -19.59 -6.10
CA LYS A 28 -3.53 -20.54 -7.10
C LYS A 28 -4.41 -19.78 -8.08
N ASP A 29 -3.86 -19.47 -9.27
CA ASP A 29 -4.61 -18.87 -10.38
C ASP A 29 -5.43 -17.63 -9.96
N VAL A 30 -4.78 -16.67 -9.29
CA VAL A 30 -5.45 -15.49 -8.76
C VAL A 30 -5.71 -14.48 -9.87
N HIS A 31 -6.95 -14.00 -9.94
CA HIS A 31 -7.39 -12.90 -10.82
C HIS A 31 -7.94 -11.77 -9.98
N LEU A 32 -7.53 -10.54 -10.25
CA LEU A 32 -8.01 -9.35 -9.54
C LEU A 32 -7.97 -8.15 -10.47
N ARG A 33 -9.02 -7.33 -10.42
CA ARG A 33 -9.08 -6.04 -11.11
C ARG A 33 -9.56 -4.99 -10.11
N VAL A 34 -8.81 -3.89 -9.99
CA VAL A 34 -9.16 -2.76 -9.12
C VAL A 34 -9.06 -1.47 -9.92
N ALA A 35 -10.10 -0.65 -9.87
CA ALA A 35 -10.14 0.64 -10.55
C ALA A 35 -9.36 1.72 -9.77
N PRO A 36 -8.89 2.80 -10.43
CA PRO A 36 -8.38 3.96 -9.72
C PRO A 36 -9.44 4.56 -8.78
N GLY A 37 -9.08 4.79 -7.52
CA GLY A 37 -9.99 5.32 -6.50
C GLY A 37 -10.85 4.27 -5.79
N GLU A 38 -10.66 3.00 -6.10
CA GLU A 38 -11.38 1.90 -5.47
C GLU A 38 -10.63 1.35 -4.24
N VAL A 39 -11.37 0.96 -3.20
CA VAL A 39 -10.84 0.24 -2.03
C VAL A 39 -11.39 -1.17 -2.03
N VAL A 40 -10.50 -2.17 -1.98
CA VAL A 40 -10.84 -3.59 -1.98
C VAL A 40 -10.32 -4.25 -0.71
N GLY A 41 -11.23 -4.87 0.05
CA GLY A 41 -10.89 -5.69 1.21
C GLY A 41 -10.59 -7.13 0.82
N LEU A 42 -9.43 -7.64 1.23
CA LEU A 42 -9.07 -9.06 1.15
C LEU A 42 -9.31 -9.71 2.50
N ILE A 43 -10.42 -10.42 2.62
CA ILE A 43 -10.85 -11.07 3.87
C ILE A 43 -10.64 -12.60 3.75
N GLY A 44 -10.33 -13.24 4.85
CA GLY A 44 -10.20 -14.70 4.90
C GLY A 44 -9.31 -15.17 6.06
N PRO A 45 -9.30 -16.48 6.34
CA PRO A 45 -8.54 -17.06 7.45
C PRO A 45 -7.03 -16.93 7.27
N SER A 46 -6.28 -17.14 8.36
CA SER A 46 -4.82 -17.23 8.30
C SER A 46 -4.39 -18.36 7.36
N GLY A 47 -3.33 -18.12 6.58
CA GLY A 47 -2.84 -19.09 5.59
C GLY A 47 -3.57 -19.08 4.25
N SER A 48 -4.60 -18.25 4.03
CA SER A 48 -5.31 -18.18 2.74
C SER A 48 -4.54 -17.45 1.60
N GLY A 49 -3.30 -17.04 1.83
CA GLY A 49 -2.45 -16.43 0.81
C GLY A 49 -2.49 -14.90 0.74
N LYS A 50 -3.30 -14.21 1.56
CA LYS A 50 -3.45 -12.73 1.52
C LYS A 50 -2.11 -11.99 1.63
N SER A 51 -1.32 -12.30 2.64
CA SER A 51 0.01 -11.67 2.82
C SER A 51 0.97 -12.04 1.69
N THR A 52 0.83 -13.22 1.08
CA THR A 52 1.62 -13.61 -0.09
C THR A 52 1.23 -12.75 -1.30
N LEU A 53 -0.08 -12.54 -1.52
CA LEU A 53 -0.57 -11.67 -2.59
C LEU A 53 -0.10 -10.23 -2.39
N LEU A 54 -0.20 -9.73 -1.16
CA LEU A 54 0.27 -8.37 -0.83
C LEU A 54 1.77 -8.21 -1.09
N LYS A 55 2.58 -9.21 -0.73
CA LYS A 55 4.03 -9.21 -1.00
C LYS A 55 4.38 -9.29 -2.49
N CYS A 56 3.60 -10.03 -3.29
CA CYS A 56 3.74 -10.05 -4.75
C CYS A 56 3.41 -8.68 -5.34
N LEU A 57 2.25 -8.10 -5.00
CA LEU A 57 1.83 -6.76 -5.44
C LEU A 57 2.83 -5.69 -5.04
N GLY A 58 3.39 -5.82 -3.83
CA GLY A 58 4.42 -4.92 -3.30
C GLY A 58 5.80 -5.10 -3.94
N ALA A 59 5.96 -5.99 -4.91
CA ALA A 59 7.24 -6.36 -5.51
C ALA A 59 8.32 -6.71 -4.47
N VAL A 60 7.90 -7.36 -3.37
CA VAL A 60 8.79 -7.86 -2.30
C VAL A 60 9.21 -9.30 -2.60
N ILE A 61 8.29 -10.11 -3.15
CA ILE A 61 8.56 -11.47 -3.60
C ILE A 61 8.12 -11.64 -5.05
N GLU A 62 8.89 -12.41 -5.80
CA GLU A 62 8.58 -12.73 -7.18
C GLU A 62 7.47 -13.79 -7.26
N PRO A 63 6.40 -13.57 -8.06
CA PRO A 63 5.45 -14.62 -8.39
C PRO A 63 6.11 -15.78 -9.15
N THR A 64 5.48 -16.94 -9.15
CA THR A 64 5.97 -18.10 -9.93
C THR A 64 5.45 -18.09 -11.37
N ALA A 65 4.24 -17.56 -11.58
CA ALA A 65 3.61 -17.43 -12.90
C ALA A 65 2.51 -16.38 -12.88
N GLY A 66 1.94 -16.07 -14.05
CA GLY A 66 0.87 -15.10 -14.23
C GLY A 66 1.38 -13.74 -14.65
N ARG A 67 0.51 -12.73 -14.58
CA ARG A 67 0.82 -11.36 -15.00
C ARG A 67 0.29 -10.35 -14.01
N MET A 68 1.05 -9.28 -13.78
CA MET A 68 0.65 -8.14 -12.92
C MET A 68 0.87 -6.82 -13.64
N VAL A 69 -0.17 -5.96 -13.62
CA VAL A 69 -0.13 -4.58 -14.12
C VAL A 69 -0.47 -3.65 -12.95
N LEU A 70 0.36 -2.65 -12.69
CA LEU A 70 0.10 -1.61 -11.70
C LEU A 70 0.16 -0.22 -12.37
N GLY A 71 -0.89 0.58 -12.19
CA GLY A 71 -0.98 1.90 -12.75
C GLY A 71 -0.77 1.92 -14.28
N GLY A 72 -1.34 0.95 -14.99
CA GLY A 72 -1.23 0.81 -16.44
C GLY A 72 0.10 0.23 -16.96
N GLN A 73 1.07 -0.08 -16.10
CA GLN A 73 2.35 -0.65 -16.48
C GLN A 73 2.45 -2.13 -16.08
N THR A 74 2.81 -3.01 -17.01
CA THR A 74 3.14 -4.40 -16.68
C THR A 74 4.40 -4.42 -15.83
N ILE A 75 4.30 -4.94 -14.62
CA ILE A 75 5.43 -5.03 -13.68
C ILE A 75 5.99 -6.44 -13.59
N PHE A 76 5.15 -7.46 -13.81
CA PHE A 76 5.55 -8.86 -13.83
C PHE A 76 4.81 -9.58 -14.94
N ASP A 77 5.53 -10.45 -15.68
CA ASP A 77 4.97 -11.37 -16.66
C ASP A 77 5.81 -12.65 -16.65
N GLY A 78 5.22 -13.73 -16.13
CA GLY A 78 5.88 -15.04 -16.05
C GLY A 78 6.22 -15.65 -17.40
N ALA A 79 5.42 -15.38 -18.45
CA ALA A 79 5.68 -15.82 -19.81
C ALA A 79 6.84 -15.04 -20.47
N ALA A 80 7.07 -13.80 -20.05
CA ALA A 80 8.16 -12.96 -20.53
C ALA A 80 9.43 -13.01 -19.65
N GLY A 81 9.50 -13.97 -18.71
CA GLY A 81 10.70 -14.20 -17.89
C GLY A 81 10.74 -13.48 -16.55
N GLY A 82 9.59 -13.01 -16.03
CA GLY A 82 9.49 -12.48 -14.67
C GLY A 82 9.29 -10.97 -14.60
N TRP A 83 10.08 -10.27 -13.77
CA TRP A 83 9.97 -8.83 -13.59
C TRP A 83 10.25 -8.04 -14.88
N GLN A 84 9.32 -7.16 -15.25
CA GLN A 84 9.44 -6.28 -16.42
C GLN A 84 9.97 -4.88 -16.06
N ILE A 85 10.35 -4.68 -14.81
CA ILE A 85 10.86 -3.43 -14.26
C ILE A 85 12.30 -3.64 -13.78
N PRO A 86 13.27 -2.86 -14.28
CA PRO A 86 14.69 -3.05 -13.94
C PRO A 86 15.01 -2.59 -12.50
N ASP A 87 14.28 -1.61 -11.98
CA ASP A 87 14.47 -1.09 -10.61
C ASP A 87 13.20 -1.24 -9.76
N LEU A 88 13.13 -2.35 -9.02
CA LEU A 88 12.03 -2.63 -8.09
C LEU A 88 12.04 -1.70 -6.86
N ARG A 89 13.17 -1.04 -6.53
CA ARG A 89 13.22 -0.07 -5.43
C ARG A 89 12.52 1.23 -5.85
N ALA A 90 12.81 1.71 -7.07
CA ALA A 90 12.12 2.86 -7.66
C ALA A 90 10.62 2.55 -7.81
N LEU A 91 10.24 1.37 -8.29
CA LEU A 91 8.83 0.95 -8.36
C LEU A 91 8.13 1.08 -7.00
N ARG A 92 8.71 0.52 -5.93
CA ARG A 92 8.14 0.60 -4.57
C ARG A 92 8.08 2.02 -4.05
N ARG A 93 9.12 2.82 -4.27
CA ARG A 93 9.19 4.21 -3.81
C ARG A 93 8.14 5.09 -4.50
N ASP A 94 7.97 4.93 -5.81
CA ASP A 94 7.24 5.89 -6.65
C ASP A 94 5.81 5.45 -6.96
N ARG A 95 5.53 4.14 -6.95
CA ARG A 95 4.27 3.59 -7.46
C ARG A 95 3.45 2.81 -6.42
N ILE A 96 4.04 2.50 -5.26
CA ILE A 96 3.37 1.67 -4.25
C ILE A 96 3.47 2.33 -2.88
N GLY A 97 2.32 2.70 -2.32
CA GLY A 97 2.22 3.10 -0.92
C GLY A 97 2.05 1.88 -0.01
N PHE A 98 2.71 1.88 1.14
CA PHE A 98 2.57 0.81 2.12
C PHE A 98 2.04 1.36 3.44
N ILE A 99 0.98 0.73 3.95
CA ILE A 99 0.43 0.94 5.29
C ILE A 99 0.54 -0.40 6.01
N PHE A 100 1.27 -0.43 7.12
CA PHE A 100 1.49 -1.63 7.91
C PHE A 100 0.63 -1.63 9.17
N GLN A 101 0.44 -2.79 9.78
CA GLN A 101 -0.22 -2.95 11.07
C GLN A 101 0.43 -2.06 12.15
N ALA A 102 1.77 -2.09 12.26
CA ALA A 102 2.50 -1.10 13.04
C ALA A 102 2.94 0.06 12.14
N PRO A 103 2.79 1.32 12.58
CA PRO A 103 3.07 2.50 11.74
C PRO A 103 4.52 2.62 11.25
N TYR A 104 5.49 2.03 11.96
CA TYR A 104 6.92 2.07 11.64
C TYR A 104 7.41 3.48 11.26
N LEU A 105 7.03 4.48 12.06
CA LEU A 105 7.56 5.83 11.90
C LEU A 105 9.03 5.87 12.32
N ILE A 106 9.82 6.67 11.62
CA ILE A 106 11.24 6.83 11.90
C ILE A 106 11.37 7.70 13.16
N PRO A 107 11.91 7.18 14.28
CA PRO A 107 11.77 7.80 15.59
C PRO A 107 12.56 9.12 15.77
N PHE A 108 13.58 9.34 14.95
CA PHE A 108 14.42 10.55 14.99
C PHE A 108 14.02 11.62 13.95
N LEU A 109 12.97 11.40 13.19
CA LEU A 109 12.36 12.36 12.28
C LEU A 109 11.06 12.90 12.89
N ASP A 110 10.80 14.20 12.73
CA ASP A 110 9.48 14.73 13.05
C ASP A 110 8.39 14.17 12.12
N VAL A 111 7.13 14.44 12.42
CA VAL A 111 5.98 13.98 11.66
C VAL A 111 6.04 14.45 10.20
N THR A 112 6.40 15.72 9.97
CA THR A 112 6.52 16.26 8.61
C THR A 112 7.60 15.53 7.82
N ASP A 113 8.76 15.29 8.42
CA ASP A 113 9.88 14.64 7.76
C ASP A 113 9.65 13.14 7.55
N ASN A 114 8.91 12.47 8.45
CA ASN A 114 8.45 11.11 8.20
C ASN A 114 7.62 10.97 6.91
N VAL A 115 6.78 11.94 6.60
CA VAL A 115 5.96 11.95 5.38
C VAL A 115 6.76 12.45 4.17
N ALA A 116 7.60 13.48 4.34
CA ALA A 116 8.36 14.09 3.25
C ALA A 116 9.53 13.22 2.75
N LEU A 117 9.97 12.24 3.54
CA LEU A 117 11.15 11.43 3.23
C LEU A 117 11.06 10.73 1.87
N LEU A 118 9.93 10.09 1.54
CA LEU A 118 9.79 9.36 0.28
C LEU A 118 9.84 10.29 -0.95
N PRO A 119 9.12 11.43 -0.99
CA PRO A 119 9.31 12.43 -2.05
C PRO A 119 10.75 12.94 -2.17
N MET A 120 11.43 13.18 -1.06
CA MET A 120 12.84 13.60 -1.07
C MET A 120 13.76 12.52 -1.66
N LEU A 121 13.55 11.25 -1.32
CA LEU A 121 14.27 10.11 -1.89
C LEU A 121 13.94 9.90 -3.38
N ALA A 122 12.77 10.38 -3.84
CA ALA A 122 12.41 10.42 -5.26
C ALA A 122 13.02 11.61 -6.01
N GLY A 123 13.81 12.44 -5.34
CA GLY A 123 14.52 13.60 -5.93
C GLY A 123 13.70 14.90 -5.90
N GLN A 124 12.56 14.94 -5.20
CA GLN A 124 11.82 16.21 -5.05
C GLN A 124 12.59 17.19 -4.14
N PRO A 125 12.56 18.49 -4.43
CA PRO A 125 13.13 19.50 -3.56
C PRO A 125 12.52 19.43 -2.14
N ASN A 126 13.35 19.61 -1.12
CA ASN A 126 12.91 19.52 0.30
C ASN A 126 11.69 20.41 0.58
N ARG A 127 11.67 21.65 0.04
CA ARG A 127 10.55 22.58 0.19
C ARG A 127 9.23 21.97 -0.30
N ASP A 128 9.24 21.36 -1.48
CA ASP A 128 8.04 20.83 -2.15
C ASP A 128 7.58 19.54 -1.45
N ALA A 129 8.53 18.67 -1.08
CA ALA A 129 8.26 17.45 -0.30
C ALA A 129 7.60 17.78 1.06
N ARG A 130 8.10 18.78 1.78
CA ARG A 130 7.52 19.23 3.07
C ARG A 130 6.19 19.96 2.89
N SER A 131 5.99 20.68 1.77
CA SER A 131 4.68 21.28 1.44
C SER A 131 3.64 20.16 1.24
N ARG A 132 3.98 19.17 0.43
CA ARG A 132 3.14 18.00 0.19
C ARG A 132 2.83 17.23 1.48
N ALA A 133 3.82 17.05 2.35
CA ALA A 133 3.62 16.41 3.64
C ALA A 133 2.59 17.15 4.48
N ARG A 134 2.67 18.48 4.59
CA ARG A 134 1.71 19.29 5.35
C ARG A 134 0.29 19.23 4.79
N GLU A 135 0.13 19.22 3.47
CA GLU A 135 -1.17 19.02 2.80
C GLU A 135 -1.82 17.70 3.21
N LEU A 136 -1.04 16.60 3.16
CA LEU A 136 -1.52 15.28 3.56
C LEU A 136 -1.84 15.19 5.04
N LEU A 137 -1.00 15.77 5.90
CA LEU A 137 -1.24 15.83 7.34
C LEU A 137 -2.51 16.61 7.67
N ALA A 138 -2.80 17.71 6.93
CA ALA A 138 -4.04 18.46 7.08
C ALA A 138 -5.26 17.66 6.61
N ALA A 139 -5.18 16.98 5.45
CA ALA A 139 -6.25 16.13 4.92
C ALA A 139 -6.59 14.94 5.84
N LEU A 140 -5.66 14.55 6.71
CA LEU A 140 -5.78 13.45 7.66
C LEU A 140 -5.99 13.92 9.10
N ASP A 141 -6.31 15.20 9.33
CA ASP A 141 -6.60 15.80 10.64
C ASP A 141 -5.48 15.60 11.68
N VAL A 142 -4.20 15.64 11.25
CA VAL A 142 -3.02 15.48 12.12
C VAL A 142 -1.97 16.58 11.92
N ALA A 143 -2.32 17.67 11.23
CA ALA A 143 -1.41 18.81 10.99
C ALA A 143 -0.92 19.48 12.27
N HIS A 144 -1.71 19.43 13.36
CA HIS A 144 -1.34 20.00 14.67
C HIS A 144 -0.13 19.27 15.31
N ARG A 145 0.24 18.10 14.79
CA ARG A 145 1.39 17.31 15.22
C ARG A 145 2.60 17.41 14.27
N ALA A 146 2.57 18.30 13.30
CA ALA A 146 3.57 18.36 12.21
C ALA A 146 5.04 18.41 12.68
N ALA A 147 5.31 19.06 13.82
CA ALA A 147 6.65 19.18 14.41
C ALA A 147 6.91 18.19 15.58
N ALA A 148 5.94 17.33 15.92
CA ALA A 148 6.08 16.36 17.00
C ALA A 148 6.97 15.19 16.60
N GLN A 149 7.57 14.51 17.58
CA GLN A 149 8.25 13.23 17.38
C GLN A 149 7.24 12.07 17.43
N PRO A 150 7.51 10.94 16.76
CA PRO A 150 6.62 9.78 16.79
C PRO A 150 6.24 9.28 18.20
N SER A 151 7.14 9.41 19.17
CA SER A 151 6.91 9.02 20.57
C SER A 151 5.88 9.90 21.31
N GLU A 152 5.58 11.07 20.79
CA GLU A 152 4.62 12.01 21.36
C GLU A 152 3.21 11.84 20.80
N LEU A 153 3.04 10.91 19.84
CA LEU A 153 1.78 10.66 19.14
C LEU A 153 1.00 9.51 19.79
N SER A 154 -0.31 9.66 19.86
CA SER A 154 -1.22 8.54 20.09
C SER A 154 -1.16 7.52 18.95
N GLY A 155 -1.56 6.27 19.21
CA GLY A 155 -1.57 5.23 18.17
C GLY A 155 -2.39 5.62 16.93
N GLY A 156 -3.53 6.30 17.12
CA GLY A 156 -4.35 6.80 16.00
C GLY A 156 -3.66 7.92 15.21
N GLU A 157 -2.94 8.83 15.86
CA GLU A 157 -2.14 9.87 15.18
C GLU A 157 -0.99 9.23 14.39
N GLN A 158 -0.28 8.25 14.98
CA GLN A 158 0.78 7.51 14.27
C GLN A 158 0.23 6.80 13.03
N GLN A 159 -0.96 6.20 13.10
CA GLN A 159 -1.60 5.55 11.96
C GLN A 159 -1.94 6.56 10.86
N ARG A 160 -2.48 7.74 11.20
CA ARG A 160 -2.75 8.81 10.23
C ARG A 160 -1.48 9.30 9.53
N VAL A 161 -0.39 9.45 10.28
CA VAL A 161 0.93 9.81 9.71
C VAL A 161 1.44 8.71 8.78
N SER A 162 1.26 7.43 9.10
CA SER A 162 1.65 6.32 8.22
C SER A 162 0.86 6.30 6.92
N ILE A 163 -0.45 6.64 6.96
CA ILE A 163 -1.29 6.81 5.77
C ILE A 163 -0.81 8.00 4.93
N ALA A 164 -0.51 9.15 5.56
CA ALA A 164 0.07 10.31 4.88
C ALA A 164 1.36 9.94 4.14
N ARG A 165 2.27 9.21 4.80
CA ARG A 165 3.52 8.75 4.22
C ARG A 165 3.30 7.83 3.03
N ALA A 166 2.33 6.93 3.11
CA ALA A 166 1.99 6.01 2.01
C ALA A 166 1.50 6.74 0.75
N LEU A 167 0.84 7.89 0.92
CA LEU A 167 0.28 8.71 -0.17
C LEU A 167 1.23 9.81 -0.69
N ALA A 168 2.41 9.96 -0.08
CA ALA A 168 3.29 11.11 -0.32
C ALA A 168 3.73 11.25 -1.79
N ASN A 169 4.06 10.14 -2.45
CA ASN A 169 4.50 10.10 -3.85
C ASN A 169 3.36 9.92 -4.87
N HIS A 170 2.09 10.18 -4.50
CA HIS A 170 0.94 9.96 -5.39
C HIS A 170 0.90 8.56 -6.02
N PRO A 171 1.07 7.49 -5.22
CA PRO A 171 1.13 6.15 -5.78
C PRO A 171 -0.22 5.76 -6.40
N PRO A 172 -0.24 5.12 -7.58
CA PRO A 172 -1.46 4.56 -8.16
C PRO A 172 -2.04 3.41 -7.33
N VAL A 173 -1.22 2.78 -6.48
CA VAL A 173 -1.59 1.62 -5.65
C VAL A 173 -1.13 1.81 -4.22
N VAL A 174 -2.01 1.54 -3.26
CA VAL A 174 -1.70 1.47 -1.84
C VAL A 174 -2.03 0.08 -1.30
N LEU A 175 -1.11 -0.50 -0.55
CA LEU A 175 -1.23 -1.82 0.05
C LEU A 175 -1.26 -1.66 1.57
N ALA A 176 -2.37 -2.04 2.20
CA ALA A 176 -2.58 -1.94 3.63
C ALA A 176 -2.68 -3.34 4.26
N ASP A 177 -1.73 -3.66 5.13
CA ASP A 177 -1.67 -4.94 5.84
C ASP A 177 -2.15 -4.73 7.28
N GLU A 178 -3.37 -5.22 7.58
CA GLU A 178 -4.02 -5.13 8.89
C GLU A 178 -4.02 -3.70 9.50
N PRO A 179 -4.42 -2.66 8.74
CA PRO A 179 -4.26 -1.26 9.17
C PRO A 179 -5.13 -0.89 10.38
N THR A 180 -6.07 -1.76 10.76
CA THR A 180 -7.05 -1.55 11.84
C THR A 180 -6.86 -2.50 13.02
N ALA A 181 -5.98 -3.50 12.93
CA ALA A 181 -5.82 -4.54 13.94
C ALA A 181 -5.58 -4.04 15.39
N PRO A 182 -4.85 -2.94 15.63
CA PRO A 182 -4.64 -2.45 17.00
C PRO A 182 -5.79 -1.55 17.52
N LEU A 183 -6.90 -1.39 16.75
CA LEU A 183 -7.94 -0.40 17.01
C LEU A 183 -9.24 -1.08 17.48
N ASP A 184 -10.00 -0.37 18.31
CA ASP A 184 -11.41 -0.72 18.58
C ASP A 184 -12.27 -0.50 17.31
N SER A 185 -13.46 -1.07 17.30
CA SER A 185 -14.35 -1.07 16.12
C SER A 185 -14.71 0.34 15.62
N GLU A 186 -14.87 1.32 16.50
CA GLU A 186 -15.22 2.70 16.11
C GLU A 186 -14.06 3.37 15.40
N ARG A 187 -12.84 3.25 15.95
CA ARG A 187 -11.61 3.79 15.34
C ARG A 187 -11.27 3.06 14.05
N ALA A 188 -11.48 1.76 13.99
CA ALA A 188 -11.29 0.95 12.78
C ALA A 188 -12.17 1.46 11.63
N LEU A 189 -13.47 1.68 11.87
CA LEU A 189 -14.38 2.29 10.89
C LEU A 189 -13.92 3.69 10.46
N GLY A 190 -13.37 4.47 11.40
CA GLY A 190 -12.77 5.78 11.10
C GLY A 190 -11.62 5.68 10.09
N VAL A 191 -10.72 4.68 10.26
CA VAL A 191 -9.60 4.43 9.32
C VAL A 191 -10.12 4.00 7.95
N VAL A 192 -11.11 3.09 7.89
CA VAL A 192 -11.67 2.65 6.61
C VAL A 192 -12.33 3.80 5.85
N ARG A 193 -13.15 4.63 6.52
CA ARG A 193 -13.72 5.84 5.90
C ARG A 193 -12.65 6.80 5.39
N MET A 194 -11.56 6.93 6.13
CA MET A 194 -10.40 7.74 5.72
C MET A 194 -9.73 7.17 4.47
N LEU A 195 -9.48 5.85 4.42
CA LEU A 195 -8.90 5.19 3.24
C LEU A 195 -9.79 5.35 2.01
N ASN A 196 -11.12 5.19 2.13
CA ASN A 196 -12.05 5.43 1.02
C ASN A 196 -11.96 6.87 0.51
N ARG A 197 -12.02 7.87 1.41
CA ARG A 197 -11.89 9.28 1.04
C ARG A 197 -10.55 9.58 0.34
N MET A 198 -9.45 8.99 0.84
CA MET A 198 -8.12 9.18 0.23
C MET A 198 -7.99 8.48 -1.12
N ALA A 199 -8.56 7.28 -1.26
CA ALA A 199 -8.61 6.56 -2.54
C ALA A 199 -9.28 7.42 -3.64
N GLU A 200 -10.48 7.92 -3.35
CA GLU A 200 -11.23 8.78 -4.28
C GLU A 200 -10.48 10.07 -4.60
N GLN A 201 -10.00 10.78 -3.56
CA GLN A 201 -9.33 12.09 -3.70
C GLN A 201 -8.03 12.00 -4.51
N TYR A 202 -7.23 10.96 -4.29
CA TYR A 202 -5.92 10.79 -4.93
C TYR A 202 -5.93 9.80 -6.08
N ARG A 203 -7.10 9.23 -6.41
CA ARG A 203 -7.26 8.24 -7.50
C ARG A 203 -6.35 7.02 -7.32
N SER A 204 -6.01 6.67 -6.10
CA SER A 204 -5.21 5.49 -5.75
C SER A 204 -6.12 4.29 -5.54
N ALA A 205 -5.78 3.13 -6.12
CA ALA A 205 -6.41 1.86 -5.75
C ALA A 205 -5.82 1.39 -4.42
N ILE A 206 -6.68 1.06 -3.45
CA ILE A 206 -6.22 0.61 -2.13
C ILE A 206 -6.64 -0.85 -1.91
N ILE A 207 -5.69 -1.72 -1.58
CA ILE A 207 -5.97 -3.08 -1.12
C ILE A 207 -5.75 -3.12 0.38
N VAL A 208 -6.78 -3.53 1.12
CA VAL A 208 -6.75 -3.73 2.57
C VAL A 208 -6.82 -5.21 2.87
N VAL A 209 -5.79 -5.77 3.49
CA VAL A 209 -5.83 -7.11 4.07
C VAL A 209 -6.31 -7.00 5.50
N THR A 210 -7.35 -7.75 5.85
CA THR A 210 -7.85 -7.83 7.22
C THR A 210 -8.45 -9.21 7.50
N HIS A 211 -8.48 -9.59 8.77
CA HIS A 211 -9.22 -10.74 9.27
C HIS A 211 -10.53 -10.35 9.97
N ASP A 212 -10.78 -9.05 10.11
CA ASP A 212 -12.03 -8.54 10.71
C ASP A 212 -13.09 -8.36 9.62
N GLU A 213 -14.14 -9.23 9.69
CA GLU A 213 -15.27 -9.21 8.75
C GLU A 213 -16.26 -8.06 9.01
N LYS A 214 -16.06 -7.28 10.08
CA LYS A 214 -16.95 -6.17 10.46
C LYS A 214 -16.52 -4.83 9.86
N ILE A 215 -15.41 -4.81 9.18
CA ILE A 215 -14.80 -3.66 8.51
C ILE A 215 -14.92 -3.83 7.00
#